data_1b3e1c6f0f956b3ddef4d902ba0ab80f
#
_entry.id   1b3e1c6f0f956b3ddef4d902ba0ab80f
#
_cell.length_a   1.000
_cell.length_b   1.000
_cell.length_c   1.000
_cell.angle_alpha   90.00
_cell.angle_beta   90.00
_cell.angle_gamma   90.00
#
_symmetry.space_group_name_H-M   'P 1'
#
loop_
_entity.id
_entity.type
_entity.pdbx_description
1 polymer ?
#
loop_
_entity_poly.entity_id
_entity_poly.type
_entity_poly.pdbx_seq_one_letter_code
_entity_poly.pdbx_strand_id
1 'polypeptide(L)'
;MPKLVLSSRAIQVINKSIDLFHHRGFHTVGVDRIVKECEVTKATFYNFFHSKERFIEICLIVQKERLKEKVVSIAEYDQDTNARNKLKRLYFLHTDVEGLYFLLFKAIFETKLIYPNTYQIAVRYRTWLINEIYSQLIKLKTDATFQDAKLFLYMIEGAIIQLLDSNQVDEREKMLDCFFVGFV
;
A
#
# COMPACT_ATOMS: atom_id res chain seq x y z
N MET A 1 -15.78 3.96 12.78
CA MET A 1 -14.64 4.34 13.65
C MET A 1 -14.76 5.82 13.96
N PRO A 2 -14.54 6.27 15.19
CA PRO A 2 -14.52 7.70 15.47
C PRO A 2 -13.44 8.35 14.62
N LYS A 3 -13.74 9.47 13.96
CA LYS A 3 -12.75 10.27 13.24
C LYS A 3 -11.67 10.68 14.26
N LEU A 4 -10.46 10.19 14.06
CA LEU A 4 -9.30 10.60 14.85
C LEU A 4 -9.07 12.09 14.49
N VAL A 5 -9.48 13.00 15.33
CA VAL A 5 -9.16 14.41 15.15
C VAL A 5 -7.70 14.60 15.56
N LEU A 6 -6.81 14.45 14.60
CA LEU A 6 -5.38 14.63 14.80
C LEU A 6 -5.04 16.12 14.71
N SER A 7 -4.22 16.61 15.64
CA SER A 7 -3.66 17.95 15.55
C SER A 7 -2.73 18.07 14.33
N SER A 8 -2.55 19.29 13.80
CA SER A 8 -1.61 19.53 12.69
C SER A 8 -0.21 19.00 13.00
N ARG A 9 0.23 19.08 14.26
CA ARG A 9 1.52 18.57 14.71
C ARG A 9 1.58 17.04 14.66
N ALA A 10 0.51 16.35 15.08
CA ALA A 10 0.43 14.89 14.97
C ALA A 10 0.47 14.43 13.52
N ILE A 11 -0.20 15.13 12.60
CA ILE A 11 -0.18 14.84 11.15
C ILE A 11 1.25 15.00 10.59
N GLN A 12 1.99 16.02 10.97
CA GLN A 12 3.39 16.20 10.56
C GLN A 12 4.26 15.03 11.03
N VAL A 13 4.12 14.60 12.29
CA VAL A 13 4.84 13.43 12.82
C VAL A 13 4.51 12.18 12.02
N ILE A 14 3.24 11.93 11.71
CA ILE A 14 2.81 10.77 10.90
C ILE A 14 3.46 10.80 9.51
N ASN A 15 3.40 11.94 8.80
CA ASN A 15 3.93 12.04 7.45
C ASN A 15 5.44 11.80 7.40
N LYS A 16 6.23 12.48 8.25
CA LYS A 16 7.69 12.25 8.34
C LYS A 16 8.01 10.79 8.70
N SER A 17 7.21 10.17 9.56
CA SER A 17 7.46 8.78 9.98
C SER A 17 7.06 7.76 8.92
N ILE A 18 6.07 8.03 8.09
CA ILE A 18 5.75 7.21 6.92
C ILE A 18 7.00 7.11 6.03
N ASP A 19 7.67 8.23 5.75
CA ASP A 19 8.90 8.25 4.95
C ASP A 19 10.05 7.50 5.65
N LEU A 20 10.19 7.65 6.97
CA LEU A 20 11.19 6.90 7.73
C LEU A 20 10.94 5.38 7.66
N PHE A 21 9.71 4.93 7.85
CA PHE A 21 9.35 3.51 7.76
C PHE A 21 9.49 2.98 6.34
N HIS A 22 9.14 3.80 5.34
CA HIS A 22 9.32 3.45 3.94
C HIS A 22 10.77 3.08 3.62
N HIS A 23 11.72 3.94 3.97
CA HIS A 23 13.14 3.76 3.62
C HIS A 23 13.89 2.80 4.56
N ARG A 24 13.50 2.70 5.84
CA ARG A 24 14.30 2.02 6.87
C ARG A 24 13.61 0.83 7.54
N GLY A 25 12.32 0.61 7.27
CA GLY A 25 11.53 -0.47 7.88
C GLY A 25 11.04 -0.15 9.30
N PHE A 26 10.08 -0.94 9.77
CA PHE A 26 9.38 -0.72 11.04
C PHE A 26 10.23 -1.07 12.26
N HIS A 27 11.13 -2.05 12.14
CA HIS A 27 11.95 -2.51 13.25
C HIS A 27 13.10 -1.55 13.54
N THR A 28 13.77 -1.07 12.49
CA THR A 28 14.96 -0.22 12.59
C THR A 28 14.63 1.19 13.09
N VAL A 29 13.40 1.68 12.83
CA VAL A 29 12.96 3.00 13.25
C VAL A 29 12.38 2.94 14.66
N GLY A 30 13.19 3.28 15.67
CA GLY A 30 12.79 3.42 17.08
C GLY A 30 12.12 4.77 17.37
N VAL A 31 11.43 4.86 18.53
CA VAL A 31 10.78 6.12 18.97
C VAL A 31 11.80 7.26 19.11
N ASP A 32 13.02 6.97 19.57
CA ASP A 32 14.07 7.99 19.72
C ASP A 32 14.43 8.65 18.39
N ARG A 33 14.44 7.86 17.32
CA ARG A 33 14.67 8.39 15.98
C ARG A 33 13.48 9.23 15.50
N ILE A 34 12.25 8.72 15.68
CA ILE A 34 11.03 9.44 15.30
C ILE A 34 10.98 10.81 15.96
N VAL A 35 11.16 10.88 17.29
CA VAL A 35 11.06 12.16 18.02
C VAL A 35 12.17 13.13 17.63
N LYS A 36 13.39 12.64 17.36
CA LYS A 36 14.51 13.44 16.86
C LYS A 36 14.20 14.03 15.47
N GLU A 37 13.83 13.18 14.52
CA GLU A 37 13.56 13.59 13.13
C GLU A 37 12.32 14.51 13.02
N CYS A 38 11.31 14.29 13.89
CA CYS A 38 10.09 15.09 13.92
C CYS A 38 10.16 16.31 14.83
N GLU A 39 11.30 16.52 15.54
CA GLU A 39 11.48 17.64 16.48
C GLU A 39 10.39 17.73 17.55
N VAL A 40 10.02 16.59 18.13
CA VAL A 40 9.06 16.49 19.25
C VAL A 40 9.71 15.79 20.43
N THR A 41 9.14 15.96 21.63
CA THR A 41 9.60 15.22 22.80
C THR A 41 8.99 13.81 22.86
N LYS A 42 9.63 12.89 23.58
CA LYS A 42 9.03 11.57 23.87
C LYS A 42 7.68 11.70 24.55
N ALA A 43 7.53 12.63 25.49
CA ALA A 43 6.27 12.88 26.17
C ALA A 43 5.17 13.27 25.16
N THR A 44 5.47 14.19 24.24
CA THR A 44 4.55 14.58 23.17
C THR A 44 4.18 13.41 22.28
N PHE A 45 5.13 12.57 21.88
CA PHE A 45 4.88 11.38 21.08
C PHE A 45 3.92 10.41 21.78
N TYR A 46 4.19 10.07 23.05
CA TYR A 46 3.35 9.14 23.79
C TYR A 46 1.96 9.71 24.12
N ASN A 47 1.86 11.03 24.33
CA ASN A 47 0.57 11.70 24.49
C ASN A 47 -0.30 11.60 23.24
N PHE A 48 0.31 11.65 22.03
CA PHE A 48 -0.45 11.53 20.78
C PHE A 48 -0.78 10.07 20.42
N PHE A 49 0.17 9.16 20.61
CA PHE A 49 0.12 7.85 19.97
C PHE A 49 0.11 6.67 20.96
N HIS A 50 0.37 6.89 22.23
CA HIS A 50 0.41 5.93 23.34
C HIS A 50 1.52 4.87 23.25
N SER A 51 1.74 4.28 22.06
CA SER A 51 2.80 3.27 21.85
C SER A 51 3.36 3.35 20.42
N LYS A 52 4.52 2.74 20.19
CA LYS A 52 5.11 2.60 18.85
C LYS A 52 4.19 1.74 17.96
N GLU A 53 3.64 0.64 18.48
CA GLU A 53 2.72 -0.21 17.75
C GLU A 53 1.51 0.57 17.25
N ARG A 54 0.82 1.27 18.16
CA ARG A 54 -0.33 2.10 17.81
C ARG A 54 0.01 3.18 16.79
N PHE A 55 1.21 3.75 16.89
CA PHE A 55 1.69 4.73 15.94
C PHE A 55 1.89 4.15 14.53
N ILE A 56 2.49 2.96 14.43
CA ILE A 56 2.65 2.26 13.15
C ILE A 56 1.27 1.95 12.53
N GLU A 57 0.31 1.47 13.34
CA GLU A 57 -1.08 1.26 12.88
C GLU A 57 -1.67 2.53 12.26
N ILE A 58 -1.52 3.69 12.94
CA ILE A 58 -2.04 4.97 12.44
C ILE A 58 -1.36 5.35 11.12
N CYS A 59 -0.04 5.21 11.01
CA CYS A 59 0.70 5.47 9.77
C CYS A 59 0.18 4.61 8.62
N LEU A 60 -0.01 3.30 8.84
CA LEU A 60 -0.55 2.42 7.82
C LEU A 60 -2.01 2.70 7.46
N ILE A 61 -2.84 3.08 8.43
CA ILE A 61 -4.23 3.48 8.16
C ILE A 61 -4.25 4.73 7.26
N VAL A 62 -3.46 5.76 7.59
CA VAL A 62 -3.36 6.96 6.77
C VAL A 62 -2.89 6.64 5.36
N GLN A 63 -1.85 5.83 5.23
CA GLN A 63 -1.29 5.43 3.93
C GLN A 63 -2.31 4.61 3.13
N LYS A 64 -2.98 3.67 3.77
CA LYS A 64 -4.04 2.85 3.17
C LYS A 64 -5.20 3.69 2.63
N GLU A 65 -5.69 4.67 3.40
CA GLU A 65 -6.80 5.52 2.95
C GLU A 65 -6.40 6.37 1.74
N ARG A 66 -5.20 6.97 1.75
CA ARG A 66 -4.66 7.71 0.58
C ARG A 66 -4.57 6.83 -0.68
N LEU A 67 -4.13 5.58 -0.49
CA LEU A 67 -4.03 4.65 -1.60
C LEU A 67 -5.41 4.22 -2.11
N LYS A 68 -6.36 3.98 -1.21
CA LYS A 68 -7.76 3.69 -1.59
C LYS A 68 -8.39 4.82 -2.40
N GLU A 69 -8.21 6.06 -1.99
CA GLU A 69 -8.69 7.22 -2.74
C GLU A 69 -8.17 7.22 -4.19
N LYS A 70 -6.88 6.91 -4.39
CA LYS A 70 -6.29 6.80 -5.73
C LYS A 70 -6.87 5.64 -6.54
N VAL A 71 -7.05 4.47 -5.91
CA VAL A 71 -7.64 3.29 -6.56
C VAL A 71 -9.08 3.58 -7.00
N VAL A 72 -9.89 4.13 -6.10
CA VAL A 72 -11.29 4.51 -6.41
C VAL A 72 -11.32 5.55 -7.53
N SER A 73 -10.42 6.54 -7.50
CA SER A 73 -10.30 7.53 -8.58
C SER A 73 -10.06 6.86 -9.95
N ILE A 74 -9.18 5.86 -10.01
CA ILE A 74 -8.91 5.11 -11.24
C ILE A 74 -10.12 4.25 -11.64
N ALA A 75 -10.73 3.56 -10.67
CA ALA A 75 -11.78 2.57 -10.94
C ALA A 75 -13.13 3.20 -11.34
N GLU A 76 -13.51 4.31 -10.71
CA GLU A 76 -14.86 4.88 -10.79
C GLU A 76 -14.94 6.19 -11.57
N TYR A 77 -13.98 7.11 -11.35
CA TYR A 77 -14.09 8.47 -11.89
C TYR A 77 -13.43 8.67 -13.24
N ASP A 78 -12.61 7.73 -13.71
CA ASP A 78 -12.01 7.77 -15.04
C ASP A 78 -12.99 7.17 -16.08
N GLN A 79 -13.96 7.97 -16.53
CA GLN A 79 -15.02 7.53 -17.43
C GLN A 79 -14.52 7.26 -18.87
N ASP A 80 -13.44 7.91 -19.27
CA ASP A 80 -12.90 7.82 -20.64
C ASP A 80 -11.95 6.62 -20.83
N THR A 81 -11.69 5.85 -19.76
CA THR A 81 -10.70 4.78 -19.78
C THR A 81 -11.36 3.41 -19.67
N ASN A 82 -11.06 2.52 -20.62
CA ASN A 82 -11.55 1.13 -20.60
C ASN A 82 -10.94 0.31 -19.42
N ALA A 83 -11.57 -0.84 -19.11
CA ALA A 83 -11.17 -1.69 -17.99
C ALA A 83 -9.71 -2.15 -18.06
N ARG A 84 -9.16 -2.42 -19.27
CA ARG A 84 -7.75 -2.79 -19.47
C ARG A 84 -6.81 -1.68 -19.04
N ASN A 85 -7.08 -0.45 -19.43
CA ASN A 85 -6.26 0.70 -19.04
C ASN A 85 -6.39 1.01 -17.54
N LYS A 86 -7.56 0.82 -16.94
CA LYS A 86 -7.74 0.92 -15.49
C LYS A 86 -6.90 -0.11 -14.74
N LEU A 87 -6.89 -1.36 -15.18
CA LEU A 87 -6.02 -2.41 -14.63
C LEU A 87 -4.54 -2.08 -14.81
N LYS A 88 -4.13 -1.57 -15.98
CA LYS A 88 -2.76 -1.09 -16.23
C LYS A 88 -2.36 0.00 -15.22
N ARG A 89 -3.21 1.00 -15.00
CA ARG A 89 -2.97 2.07 -14.03
C ARG A 89 -2.93 1.55 -12.59
N LEU A 90 -3.82 0.62 -12.22
CA LEU A 90 -3.78 -0.04 -10.90
C LEU A 90 -2.47 -0.81 -10.70
N TYR A 91 -2.02 -1.53 -11.73
CA TYR A 91 -0.75 -2.24 -11.68
C TYR A 91 0.43 -1.30 -11.43
N PHE A 92 0.57 -0.23 -12.20
CA PHE A 92 1.68 0.72 -12.02
C PHE A 92 1.60 1.50 -10.70
N LEU A 93 0.40 1.84 -10.22
CA LEU A 93 0.21 2.45 -8.91
C LEU A 93 0.75 1.56 -7.77
N HIS A 94 0.61 0.23 -7.90
CA HIS A 94 1.00 -0.71 -6.85
C HIS A 94 2.43 -1.25 -7.02
N THR A 95 2.99 -1.22 -8.21
CA THR A 95 4.37 -1.65 -8.47
C THR A 95 5.40 -0.53 -8.33
N ASP A 96 4.98 0.68 -7.95
CA ASP A 96 5.88 1.77 -7.63
C ASP A 96 6.50 1.55 -6.24
N VAL A 97 7.80 1.26 -6.18
CA VAL A 97 8.54 1.02 -4.94
C VAL A 97 8.75 2.28 -4.10
N GLU A 98 8.63 3.46 -4.69
CA GLU A 98 8.58 4.74 -3.99
C GLU A 98 7.14 5.18 -3.68
N GLY A 99 6.16 4.41 -4.13
CA GLY A 99 4.74 4.72 -4.04
C GLY A 99 4.07 4.30 -2.74
N LEU A 100 2.78 4.59 -2.68
CA LEU A 100 1.96 4.41 -1.46
C LEU A 100 1.82 2.93 -1.04
N TYR A 101 1.81 1.99 -1.98
CA TYR A 101 1.58 0.57 -1.67
C TYR A 101 2.78 -0.08 -1.01
N PHE A 102 3.99 0.36 -1.30
CA PHE A 102 5.21 -0.29 -0.84
C PHE A 102 5.28 -0.41 0.69
N LEU A 103 4.82 0.60 1.43
CA LEU A 103 4.79 0.53 2.89
C LEU A 103 3.82 -0.56 3.41
N LEU A 104 2.66 -0.72 2.77
CA LEU A 104 1.70 -1.79 3.10
C LEU A 104 2.27 -3.17 2.72
N PHE A 105 2.96 -3.27 1.58
CA PHE A 105 3.66 -4.47 1.16
C PHE A 105 4.73 -4.89 2.17
N LYS A 106 5.61 -3.96 2.60
CA LYS A 106 6.61 -4.20 3.66
C LYS A 106 5.98 -4.67 4.96
N ALA A 107 4.83 -4.11 5.34
CA ALA A 107 4.16 -4.49 6.58
C ALA A 107 3.76 -5.97 6.62
N ILE A 108 3.51 -6.62 5.47
CA ILE A 108 3.19 -8.06 5.39
C ILE A 108 4.35 -8.90 5.94
N PHE A 109 5.58 -8.53 5.62
CA PHE A 109 6.78 -9.29 6.00
C PHE A 109 7.32 -8.89 7.37
N GLU A 110 7.35 -7.59 7.66
CA GLU A 110 8.02 -7.07 8.84
C GLU A 110 7.16 -7.10 10.11
N THR A 111 5.81 -7.11 10.01
CA THR A 111 4.98 -6.86 11.18
C THR A 111 4.22 -8.07 11.73
N LYS A 112 4.14 -9.16 10.96
CA LYS A 112 3.30 -10.32 11.28
C LYS A 112 3.51 -10.88 12.69
N LEU A 113 4.74 -11.00 13.15
CA LEU A 113 5.07 -11.61 14.43
C LEU A 113 5.04 -10.64 15.61
N ILE A 114 5.42 -9.37 15.37
CA ILE A 114 5.64 -8.40 16.46
C ILE A 114 4.47 -7.41 16.57
N TYR A 115 3.82 -7.09 15.46
CA TYR A 115 2.72 -6.12 15.40
C TYR A 115 1.51 -6.71 14.65
N PRO A 116 0.81 -7.71 15.23
CA PRO A 116 -0.23 -8.46 14.51
C PRO A 116 -1.40 -7.59 14.03
N ASN A 117 -1.78 -6.55 14.77
CA ASN A 117 -2.83 -5.62 14.33
C ASN A 117 -2.39 -4.82 13.11
N THR A 118 -1.14 -4.38 13.08
CA THR A 118 -0.52 -3.70 11.94
C THR A 118 -0.52 -4.60 10.70
N TYR A 119 -0.14 -5.86 10.85
CA TYR A 119 -0.22 -6.86 9.78
C TYR A 119 -1.63 -7.00 9.21
N GLN A 120 -2.65 -7.03 10.07
CA GLN A 120 -4.06 -7.14 9.65
C GLN A 120 -4.52 -5.93 8.80
N ILE A 121 -3.95 -4.76 8.98
CA ILE A 121 -4.26 -3.60 8.14
C ILE A 121 -3.84 -3.86 6.69
N ALA A 122 -2.63 -4.38 6.49
CA ALA A 122 -2.12 -4.73 5.16
C ALA A 122 -2.92 -5.89 4.52
N VAL A 123 -3.23 -6.93 5.29
CA VAL A 123 -4.03 -8.08 4.80
C VAL A 123 -5.42 -7.64 4.35
N ARG A 124 -6.11 -6.81 5.15
CA ARG A 124 -7.44 -6.29 4.79
C ARG A 124 -7.39 -5.40 3.54
N TYR A 125 -6.33 -4.63 3.37
CA TYR A 125 -6.14 -3.86 2.15
C TYR A 125 -5.99 -4.78 0.93
N ARG A 126 -5.18 -5.84 0.99
CA ARG A 126 -5.00 -6.82 -0.10
C ARG A 126 -6.33 -7.49 -0.47
N THR A 127 -7.11 -7.90 0.53
CA THR A 127 -8.44 -8.49 0.28
C THR A 127 -9.37 -7.51 -0.42
N TRP A 128 -9.38 -6.25 -0.01
CA TRP A 128 -10.16 -5.21 -0.67
C TRP A 128 -9.66 -4.96 -2.10
N LEU A 129 -8.35 -4.87 -2.32
CA LEU A 129 -7.76 -4.67 -3.65
C LEU A 129 -8.10 -5.81 -4.63
N ILE A 130 -8.13 -7.06 -4.17
CA ILE A 130 -8.57 -8.20 -4.99
C ILE A 130 -10.00 -7.98 -5.50
N ASN A 131 -10.91 -7.47 -4.66
CA ASN A 131 -12.29 -7.16 -5.09
C ASN A 131 -12.32 -6.05 -6.14
N GLU A 132 -11.50 -5.00 -5.98
CA GLU A 132 -11.40 -3.92 -6.96
C GLU A 132 -10.85 -4.41 -8.31
N ILE A 133 -9.78 -5.23 -8.28
CA ILE A 133 -9.22 -5.87 -9.47
C ILE A 133 -10.28 -6.74 -10.13
N TYR A 134 -10.96 -7.60 -9.37
CA TYR A 134 -12.01 -8.47 -9.89
C TYR A 134 -13.12 -7.67 -10.58
N SER A 135 -13.56 -6.57 -9.99
CA SER A 135 -14.59 -5.71 -10.57
C SER A 135 -14.19 -5.12 -11.94
N GLN A 136 -12.91 -4.96 -12.22
CA GLN A 136 -12.41 -4.51 -13.52
C GLN A 136 -12.21 -5.70 -14.48
N LEU A 137 -11.75 -6.85 -13.97
CA LEU A 137 -11.55 -8.05 -14.79
C LEU A 137 -12.86 -8.57 -15.38
N ILE A 138 -13.97 -8.61 -14.63
CA ILE A 138 -15.29 -9.03 -15.16
C ILE A 138 -15.84 -8.10 -16.24
N LYS A 139 -15.42 -6.83 -16.28
CA LYS A 139 -15.75 -5.90 -17.37
C LYS A 139 -14.93 -6.16 -18.63
N LEU A 140 -13.78 -6.80 -18.49
CA LEU A 140 -12.89 -7.14 -19.59
C LEU A 140 -13.24 -8.53 -20.16
N LYS A 141 -13.54 -9.48 -19.27
CA LYS A 141 -13.88 -10.87 -19.60
C LYS A 141 -14.95 -11.38 -18.63
N THR A 142 -16.13 -11.70 -19.15
CA THR A 142 -17.31 -12.02 -18.33
C THR A 142 -17.19 -13.29 -17.50
N ASP A 143 -16.31 -14.23 -17.88
CA ASP A 143 -15.99 -15.46 -17.15
C ASP A 143 -14.75 -15.34 -16.27
N ALA A 144 -14.24 -14.13 -16.05
CA ALA A 144 -13.15 -13.87 -15.11
C ALA A 144 -13.51 -14.35 -13.70
N THR A 145 -12.53 -14.89 -13.01
CA THR A 145 -12.70 -15.48 -11.68
C THR A 145 -11.95 -14.69 -10.59
N PHE A 146 -12.29 -14.95 -9.35
CA PHE A 146 -11.50 -14.43 -8.21
C PHE A 146 -10.05 -14.93 -8.20
N GLN A 147 -9.77 -16.07 -8.82
CA GLN A 147 -8.39 -16.58 -8.94
C GLN A 147 -7.57 -15.72 -9.90
N ASP A 148 -8.19 -15.20 -10.97
CA ASP A 148 -7.54 -14.27 -11.89
C ASP A 148 -7.17 -12.96 -11.19
N ALA A 149 -8.05 -12.46 -10.32
CA ALA A 149 -7.77 -11.27 -9.52
C ALA A 149 -6.64 -11.51 -8.49
N LYS A 150 -6.57 -12.69 -7.89
CA LYS A 150 -5.46 -13.08 -7.01
C LYS A 150 -4.16 -13.20 -7.79
N LEU A 151 -4.20 -13.80 -8.99
CA LEU A 151 -3.03 -13.91 -9.86
C LEU A 151 -2.50 -12.52 -10.23
N PHE A 152 -3.39 -11.58 -10.55
CA PHE A 152 -3.01 -10.20 -10.82
C PHE A 152 -2.34 -9.54 -9.59
N LEU A 153 -2.84 -9.75 -8.38
CA LEU A 153 -2.18 -9.27 -7.16
C LEU A 153 -0.81 -9.91 -6.97
N TYR A 154 -0.67 -11.22 -7.20
CA TYR A 154 0.64 -11.90 -7.08
C TYR A 154 1.63 -11.40 -8.13
N MET A 155 1.15 -11.04 -9.31
CA MET A 155 1.98 -10.40 -10.34
C MET A 155 2.47 -9.02 -9.88
N ILE A 156 1.62 -8.21 -9.24
CA ILE A 156 2.02 -6.92 -8.63
C ILE A 156 3.14 -7.17 -7.58
N GLU A 157 2.94 -8.11 -6.68
CA GLU A 157 3.90 -8.40 -5.60
C GLU A 157 5.21 -8.98 -6.13
N GLY A 158 5.14 -9.85 -7.13
CA GLY A 158 6.31 -10.37 -7.85
C GLY A 158 7.11 -9.27 -8.56
N ALA A 159 6.41 -8.32 -9.19
CA ALA A 159 7.06 -7.17 -9.83
C ALA A 159 7.78 -6.25 -8.83
N ILE A 160 7.23 -6.05 -7.62
CA ILE A 160 7.92 -5.31 -6.55
C ILE A 160 9.21 -6.03 -6.15
N ILE A 161 9.14 -7.36 -5.94
CA ILE A 161 10.31 -8.16 -5.57
C ILE A 161 11.39 -8.06 -6.64
N GLN A 162 11.01 -8.18 -7.91
CA GLN A 162 11.93 -8.06 -9.05
C GLN A 162 12.60 -6.68 -9.11
N LEU A 163 11.84 -5.59 -8.87
CA LEU A 163 12.39 -4.24 -8.85
C LEU A 163 13.39 -4.02 -7.71
N LEU A 164 13.17 -4.66 -6.56
CA LEU A 164 14.08 -4.59 -5.42
C LEU A 164 15.38 -5.37 -5.66
N ASP A 165 15.33 -6.44 -6.46
CA ASP A 165 16.49 -7.27 -6.77
C ASP A 165 17.34 -6.70 -7.92
N SER A 166 16.73 -6.38 -9.05
CA SER A 166 17.45 -6.08 -10.30
C SER A 166 17.29 -4.66 -10.85
N ASN A 167 16.39 -3.87 -10.26
CA ASN A 167 16.03 -2.52 -10.73
C ASN A 167 15.60 -2.44 -12.21
N GLN A 168 15.16 -3.57 -12.80
CA GLN A 168 14.77 -3.68 -14.22
C GLN A 168 13.31 -3.25 -14.41
N VAL A 169 13.13 -1.98 -14.71
CA VAL A 169 11.79 -1.36 -14.90
C VAL A 169 11.05 -1.96 -16.11
N ASP A 170 11.77 -2.36 -17.17
CA ASP A 170 11.18 -2.83 -18.43
C ASP A 170 10.48 -4.20 -18.31
N GLU A 171 10.92 -5.07 -17.40
CA GLU A 171 10.29 -6.38 -17.20
C GLU A 171 8.88 -6.28 -16.60
N ARG A 172 8.62 -5.28 -15.81
CA ARG A 172 7.32 -5.00 -15.21
C ARG A 172 6.22 -4.80 -16.27
N GLU A 173 6.55 -4.09 -17.35
CA GLU A 173 5.63 -3.85 -18.45
C GLU A 173 5.38 -5.14 -19.27
N LYS A 174 6.43 -5.90 -19.53
CA LYS A 174 6.33 -7.19 -20.21
C LYS A 174 5.47 -8.21 -19.45
N MET A 175 5.60 -8.28 -18.13
CA MET A 175 4.76 -9.15 -17.29
C MET A 175 3.27 -8.79 -17.42
N LEU A 176 2.95 -7.51 -17.42
CA LEU A 176 1.59 -7.04 -17.58
C LEU A 176 1.02 -7.36 -18.97
N ASP A 177 1.82 -7.19 -20.02
CA ASP A 177 1.41 -7.53 -21.39
C ASP A 177 1.20 -9.04 -21.54
N CYS A 178 2.08 -9.87 -20.97
CA CYS A 178 1.91 -11.33 -20.94
C CYS A 178 0.59 -11.73 -20.24
N PHE A 179 0.26 -11.10 -19.11
CA PHE A 179 -1.01 -11.34 -18.42
C PHE A 179 -2.20 -11.07 -19.33
N PHE A 180 -2.21 -9.93 -20.02
CA PHE A 180 -3.32 -9.58 -20.91
C PHE A 180 -3.42 -10.45 -22.15
N VAL A 181 -2.29 -10.96 -22.69
CA VAL A 181 -2.32 -11.91 -23.81
C VAL A 181 -2.92 -13.25 -23.38
N GLY A 182 -2.59 -13.75 -22.20
CA GLY A 182 -3.13 -15.01 -21.67
C GLY A 182 -4.55 -14.89 -21.11
N PHE A 183 -5.02 -13.65 -20.84
CA PHE A 183 -6.33 -13.40 -20.24
C PHE A 183 -7.42 -13.12 -21.28
N VAL A 184 -7.07 -12.63 -22.47
CA VAL A 184 -8.00 -12.35 -23.59
C VAL A 184 -8.01 -13.49 -24.56
#